data_23f9cab95272ab099dc33be27fe712bd
#
_entry.id   23f9cab95272ab099dc33be27fe712bd
#
_cell.length_a   1.000
_cell.length_b   1.000
_cell.length_c   1.000
_cell.angle_alpha   90.00
_cell.angle_beta   90.00
_cell.angle_gamma   90.00
#
_symmetry.space_group_name_H-M   'P 1'
#
loop_
_entity.id
_entity.type
_entity.pdbx_description
1 polymer ?
#
loop_
_entity_poly.entity_id
_entity_poly.type
_entity_poly.pdbx_seq_one_letter_code
_entity_poly.pdbx_strand_id
1 'polypeptide(L)'
;MHKINVLAFGSKNFNTSLEELKDYLNFRVTSLKNLKNELFEDYDVLLIHEDYSKNNLLKKELLNQRNKIKILVSNSNNSTPNFFNDRLRLPTTIKDLNVAVENSIARKNFSKNSSIEIKGYILDKNEKKLIKGENHILLTEKEIQLLELFLNNTKSIGKNKILKEVWKYSEE
;
A
#
# COMPACT_ATOMS: atom_id res chain seq x y z
N MET A 1 -19.94 -4.08 -2.26
CA MET A 1 -18.57 -4.14 -1.72
C MET A 1 -17.63 -4.56 -2.86
N HIS A 2 -16.61 -3.79 -3.19
CA HIS A 2 -15.68 -4.13 -4.27
C HIS A 2 -14.86 -5.35 -3.84
N LYS A 3 -14.92 -6.45 -4.60
CA LYS A 3 -14.18 -7.67 -4.27
C LYS A 3 -12.72 -7.45 -4.66
N ILE A 4 -11.79 -7.65 -3.73
CA ILE A 4 -10.33 -7.50 -3.94
C ILE A 4 -9.89 -8.44 -5.07
N ASN A 5 -9.15 -7.93 -6.04
CA ASN A 5 -8.56 -8.71 -7.13
C ASN A 5 -7.08 -8.98 -6.86
N VAL A 6 -6.70 -10.24 -6.83
CA VAL A 6 -5.34 -10.71 -6.52
C VAL A 6 -4.75 -11.42 -7.72
N LEU A 7 -3.56 -11.01 -8.15
CA LEU A 7 -2.79 -11.69 -9.17
C LEU A 7 -1.69 -12.53 -8.52
N ALA A 8 -1.70 -13.84 -8.77
CA ALA A 8 -0.77 -14.77 -8.16
C ALA A 8 0.33 -15.20 -9.14
N PHE A 9 1.58 -15.12 -8.68
CA PHE A 9 2.78 -15.57 -9.38
C PHE A 9 3.45 -16.67 -8.58
N GLY A 10 3.45 -17.88 -9.09
CA GLY A 10 4.06 -19.00 -8.39
C GLY A 10 4.28 -20.21 -9.27
N SER A 11 4.87 -21.25 -8.69
CA SER A 11 4.98 -22.55 -9.34
C SER A 11 3.60 -23.09 -9.73
N LYS A 12 3.57 -24.09 -10.62
CA LYS A 12 2.31 -24.73 -11.02
C LYS A 12 1.52 -25.21 -9.79
N ASN A 13 2.21 -25.85 -8.83
CA ASN A 13 1.56 -26.39 -7.63
C ASN A 13 0.96 -25.27 -6.76
N PHE A 14 1.70 -24.17 -6.57
CA PHE A 14 1.21 -23.01 -5.82
C PHE A 14 -0.05 -22.42 -6.46
N ASN A 15 -0.01 -22.20 -7.78
CA ASN A 15 -1.14 -21.64 -8.51
C ASN A 15 -2.35 -22.59 -8.50
N THR A 16 -2.15 -23.90 -8.70
CA THR A 16 -3.21 -24.91 -8.62
C THR A 16 -3.87 -24.92 -7.23
N SER A 17 -3.06 -24.92 -6.17
CA SER A 17 -3.60 -24.87 -4.80
C SER A 17 -4.46 -23.63 -4.54
N LEU A 18 -4.07 -22.46 -5.06
CA LEU A 18 -4.88 -21.25 -4.93
C LEU A 18 -6.20 -21.33 -5.71
N GLU A 19 -6.18 -21.94 -6.90
CA GLU A 19 -7.40 -22.17 -7.70
C GLU A 19 -8.36 -23.13 -7.01
N GLU A 20 -7.86 -24.20 -6.38
CA GLU A 20 -8.68 -25.15 -5.61
C GLU A 20 -9.31 -24.49 -4.37
N LEU A 21 -8.63 -23.52 -3.79
CA LEU A 21 -9.08 -22.81 -2.58
C LEU A 21 -9.96 -21.58 -2.90
N LYS A 22 -10.19 -21.23 -4.14
CA LYS A 22 -10.82 -19.96 -4.56
C LYS A 22 -12.18 -19.68 -3.89
N ASP A 23 -12.97 -20.72 -3.62
CA ASP A 23 -14.29 -20.58 -3.02
C ASP A 23 -14.25 -20.27 -1.51
N TYR A 24 -13.09 -20.46 -0.88
CA TYR A 24 -12.83 -20.15 0.52
C TYR A 24 -12.07 -18.82 0.71
N LEU A 25 -11.68 -18.17 -0.40
CA LEU A 25 -10.97 -16.90 -0.36
C LEU A 25 -11.95 -15.71 -0.35
N ASN A 26 -11.65 -14.72 0.48
CA ASN A 26 -12.42 -13.46 0.55
C ASN A 26 -12.12 -12.52 -0.62
N PHE A 27 -11.28 -12.93 -1.56
CA PHE A 27 -10.85 -12.18 -2.73
C PHE A 27 -10.93 -13.03 -4.00
N ARG A 28 -10.84 -12.38 -5.16
CA ARG A 28 -10.70 -13.09 -6.45
C ARG A 28 -9.23 -13.30 -6.74
N VAL A 29 -8.84 -14.55 -7.02
CA VAL A 29 -7.48 -14.89 -7.43
C VAL A 29 -7.43 -15.23 -8.91
N THR A 30 -6.43 -14.71 -9.60
CA THR A 30 -6.07 -15.07 -10.97
C THR A 30 -4.60 -15.49 -10.96
N SER A 31 -4.31 -16.67 -11.49
CA SER A 31 -2.95 -17.21 -11.56
C SER A 31 -2.33 -16.92 -12.91
N LEU A 32 -1.16 -16.28 -12.92
CA LEU A 32 -0.42 -16.01 -14.15
C LEU A 32 0.47 -17.18 -14.55
N LYS A 33 0.30 -17.58 -15.83
CA LYS A 33 1.19 -18.56 -16.47
C LYS A 33 2.34 -17.89 -17.23
N ASN A 34 2.15 -16.68 -17.76
CA ASN A 34 3.14 -15.92 -18.53
C ASN A 34 2.99 -14.41 -18.34
N LEU A 35 4.12 -13.71 -18.14
CA LEU A 35 4.19 -12.25 -17.91
C LEU A 35 3.79 -11.37 -19.11
N LYS A 36 3.62 -11.93 -20.28
CA LYS A 36 3.68 -11.14 -21.53
C LYS A 36 2.46 -10.29 -21.86
N ASN A 37 1.29 -10.46 -21.22
CA ASN A 37 0.06 -9.77 -21.66
C ASN A 37 -0.92 -9.38 -20.54
N GLU A 38 -0.50 -9.32 -19.28
CA GLU A 38 -1.45 -8.98 -18.21
C GLU A 38 -1.35 -7.50 -17.85
N LEU A 39 -2.48 -6.85 -17.87
CA LEU A 39 -2.64 -5.49 -17.35
C LEU A 39 -2.68 -5.55 -15.83
N PHE A 40 -1.57 -5.22 -15.16
CA PHE A 40 -1.51 -5.14 -13.69
C PHE A 40 -2.54 -4.15 -13.11
N GLU A 41 -3.12 -3.29 -13.94
CA GLU A 41 -4.07 -2.26 -13.52
C GLU A 41 -5.34 -2.84 -12.90
N ASP A 42 -5.78 -4.00 -13.35
CA ASP A 42 -7.01 -4.66 -12.89
C ASP A 42 -6.89 -5.33 -11.51
N TYR A 43 -5.68 -5.38 -10.95
CA TYR A 43 -5.41 -6.08 -9.71
C TYR A 43 -5.01 -5.11 -8.58
N ASP A 44 -5.50 -5.39 -7.38
CA ASP A 44 -5.19 -4.62 -6.17
C ASP A 44 -3.92 -5.12 -5.48
N VAL A 45 -3.70 -6.44 -5.50
CA VAL A 45 -2.61 -7.14 -4.81
C VAL A 45 -1.90 -8.10 -5.76
N LEU A 46 -0.57 -8.15 -5.67
CA LEU A 46 0.30 -9.12 -6.33
C LEU A 46 0.83 -10.08 -5.27
N LEU A 47 0.45 -11.36 -5.37
CA LEU A 47 0.88 -12.43 -4.48
C LEU A 47 2.00 -13.22 -5.17
N ILE A 48 3.22 -13.17 -4.65
CA ILE A 48 4.41 -13.65 -5.35
C ILE A 48 5.11 -14.70 -4.53
N HIS A 49 5.15 -15.95 -5.04
CA HIS A 49 5.92 -17.03 -4.44
C HIS A 49 7.42 -16.80 -4.59
N GLU A 50 8.22 -17.19 -3.59
CA GLU A 50 9.67 -16.93 -3.54
C GLU A 50 10.43 -17.47 -4.76
N ASP A 51 10.00 -18.57 -5.38
CA ASP A 51 10.62 -19.11 -6.59
C ASP A 51 10.59 -18.12 -7.76
N TYR A 52 9.53 -17.30 -7.83
CA TYR A 52 9.36 -16.28 -8.86
C TYR A 52 10.00 -14.95 -8.49
N SER A 53 10.22 -14.68 -7.22
CA SER A 53 10.86 -13.45 -6.76
C SER A 53 12.32 -13.32 -7.24
N LYS A 54 12.95 -14.45 -7.61
CA LYS A 54 14.32 -14.53 -8.15
C LYS A 54 14.39 -14.24 -9.67
N ASN A 55 13.24 -14.16 -10.35
CA ASN A 55 13.20 -13.87 -11.78
C ASN A 55 13.46 -12.39 -12.04
N ASN A 56 14.56 -12.06 -12.72
CA ASN A 56 14.98 -10.67 -12.95
C ASN A 56 13.98 -9.87 -13.81
N LEU A 57 13.28 -10.49 -14.76
CA LEU A 57 12.26 -9.83 -15.57
C LEU A 57 11.05 -9.46 -14.72
N LEU A 58 10.55 -10.40 -13.93
CA LEU A 58 9.46 -10.14 -13.00
C LEU A 58 9.84 -9.06 -11.97
N LYS A 59 11.05 -9.12 -11.42
CA LYS A 59 11.55 -8.12 -10.48
C LYS A 59 11.52 -6.71 -11.07
N LYS A 60 11.95 -6.56 -12.33
CA LYS A 60 11.91 -5.27 -13.03
C LYS A 60 10.47 -4.76 -13.19
N GLU A 61 9.55 -5.62 -13.62
CA GLU A 61 8.13 -5.28 -13.74
C GLU A 61 7.50 -4.92 -12.40
N LEU A 62 7.79 -5.68 -11.34
CA LEU A 62 7.29 -5.40 -9.99
C LEU A 62 7.79 -4.05 -9.43
N LEU A 63 9.02 -3.66 -9.74
CA LEU A 63 9.56 -2.37 -9.35
C LEU A 63 8.82 -1.21 -10.02
N ASN A 64 8.37 -1.40 -11.26
CA ASN A 64 7.58 -0.41 -11.99
C ASN A 64 6.17 -0.24 -11.41
N GLN A 65 5.63 -1.28 -10.75
CA GLN A 65 4.30 -1.27 -10.13
C GLN A 65 4.30 -0.66 -8.72
N ARG A 66 4.72 0.61 -8.59
CA ARG A 66 4.85 1.29 -7.28
C ARG A 66 3.54 1.37 -6.50
N ASN A 67 2.41 1.47 -7.19
CA ASN A 67 1.09 1.65 -6.58
C ASN A 67 0.39 0.33 -6.22
N LYS A 68 0.98 -0.84 -6.53
CA LYS A 68 0.40 -2.14 -6.23
C LYS A 68 0.95 -2.70 -4.92
N ILE A 69 0.08 -3.37 -4.17
CA ILE A 69 0.51 -4.11 -2.98
C ILE A 69 1.18 -5.40 -3.44
N LYS A 70 2.36 -5.68 -2.90
CA LYS A 70 3.15 -6.87 -3.22
C LYS A 70 3.36 -7.67 -1.95
N ILE A 71 2.85 -8.90 -1.93
CA ILE A 71 3.01 -9.82 -0.80
C ILE A 71 3.92 -10.96 -1.25
N LEU A 72 5.03 -11.15 -0.54
CA LEU A 72 5.93 -12.28 -0.75
C LEU A 72 5.38 -13.50 -0.01
N VAL A 73 5.23 -14.61 -0.72
CA VAL A 73 4.90 -15.92 -0.12
C VAL A 73 6.17 -16.76 -0.08
N SER A 74 6.61 -17.18 1.10
CA SER A 74 7.94 -17.78 1.25
C SER A 74 8.02 -18.72 2.45
N ASN A 75 8.78 -19.79 2.27
CA ASN A 75 9.19 -20.72 3.37
C ASN A 75 10.43 -20.21 4.13
N SER A 76 11.23 -19.33 3.51
CA SER A 76 12.52 -18.93 4.05
C SER A 76 12.38 -17.93 5.19
N ASN A 77 13.38 -17.86 6.07
CA ASN A 77 13.47 -16.87 7.15
C ASN A 77 14.26 -15.62 6.74
N ASN A 78 14.65 -15.51 5.47
CA ASN A 78 15.45 -14.39 4.98
C ASN A 78 14.67 -13.07 5.08
N SER A 79 15.37 -11.96 5.16
CA SER A 79 14.77 -10.64 5.14
C SER A 79 13.91 -10.43 3.88
N THR A 80 12.76 -9.80 4.06
CA THR A 80 11.88 -9.46 2.92
C THR A 80 12.52 -8.32 2.14
N PRO A 81 12.71 -8.45 0.81
CA PRO A 81 13.21 -7.35 0.00
C PRO A 81 12.33 -6.11 0.10
N ASN A 82 12.92 -4.92 0.15
CA ASN A 82 12.24 -3.63 0.40
C ASN A 82 11.12 -3.27 -0.60
N PHE A 83 11.05 -3.93 -1.75
CA PHE A 83 9.98 -3.69 -2.73
C PHE A 83 8.69 -4.49 -2.46
N PHE A 84 8.69 -5.41 -1.49
CA PHE A 84 7.48 -6.05 -0.98
C PHE A 84 6.88 -5.24 0.17
N ASN A 85 5.56 -5.17 0.21
CA ASN A 85 4.81 -4.47 1.26
C ASN A 85 4.56 -5.37 2.47
N ASP A 86 4.47 -6.69 2.24
CA ASP A 86 4.20 -7.67 3.27
C ASP A 86 4.77 -9.04 2.91
N ARG A 87 4.75 -9.97 3.87
CA ARG A 87 5.20 -11.34 3.70
C ARG A 87 4.22 -12.31 4.36
N LEU A 88 3.86 -13.34 3.61
CA LEU A 88 3.12 -14.49 4.11
C LEU A 88 4.06 -15.69 4.21
N ARG A 89 4.17 -16.25 5.40
CA ARG A 89 5.04 -17.41 5.66
C ARG A 89 4.29 -18.70 5.39
N LEU A 90 4.94 -19.64 4.69
CA LEU A 90 4.42 -20.97 4.49
C LEU A 90 5.02 -21.95 5.55
N PRO A 91 4.28 -23.00 5.97
CA PRO A 91 2.88 -23.26 5.62
C PRO A 91 1.93 -22.23 6.24
N THR A 92 0.81 -21.96 5.55
CA THR A 92 -0.19 -20.98 6.00
C THR A 92 -1.60 -21.56 5.97
N THR A 93 -2.51 -20.97 6.73
CA THR A 93 -3.94 -21.30 6.68
C THR A 93 -4.68 -20.41 5.71
N ILE A 94 -5.86 -20.82 5.24
CA ILE A 94 -6.76 -19.99 4.43
C ILE A 94 -7.13 -18.70 5.17
N LYS A 95 -7.35 -18.80 6.48
CA LYS A 95 -7.64 -17.64 7.33
C LYS A 95 -6.51 -16.63 7.32
N ASP A 96 -5.26 -17.09 7.50
CA ASP A 96 -4.10 -16.19 7.52
C ASP A 96 -3.85 -15.55 6.15
N LEU A 97 -4.09 -16.30 5.07
CA LEU A 97 -4.02 -15.78 3.70
C LEU A 97 -5.06 -14.66 3.46
N ASN A 98 -6.33 -14.88 3.86
CA ASN A 98 -7.38 -13.87 3.78
C ASN A 98 -7.01 -12.62 4.60
N VAL A 99 -6.61 -12.81 5.85
CA VAL A 99 -6.21 -11.72 6.75
C VAL A 99 -5.01 -10.94 6.22
N ALA A 100 -4.01 -11.60 5.64
CA ALA A 100 -2.83 -10.93 5.08
C ALA A 100 -3.21 -10.01 3.90
N VAL A 101 -4.07 -10.48 3.00
CA VAL A 101 -4.55 -9.69 1.85
C VAL A 101 -5.40 -8.51 2.33
N GLU A 102 -6.37 -8.75 3.19
CA GLU A 102 -7.27 -7.72 3.72
C GLU A 102 -6.52 -6.63 4.50
N ASN A 103 -5.61 -7.03 5.40
CA ASN A 103 -4.80 -6.10 6.19
C ASN A 103 -3.86 -5.26 5.32
N SER A 104 -3.31 -5.83 4.25
CA SER A 104 -2.45 -5.10 3.32
C SER A 104 -3.24 -4.02 2.57
N ILE A 105 -4.46 -4.31 2.15
CA ILE A 105 -5.38 -3.33 1.55
C ILE A 105 -5.77 -2.26 2.56
N ALA A 106 -6.17 -2.67 3.78
CA ALA A 106 -6.54 -1.73 4.83
C ALA A 106 -5.41 -0.75 5.15
N ARG A 107 -4.17 -1.25 5.33
CA ARG A 107 -2.97 -0.42 5.55
C ARG A 107 -2.71 0.57 4.41
N LYS A 108 -2.83 0.11 3.15
CA LYS A 108 -2.66 0.99 1.99
C LYS A 108 -3.71 2.10 1.94
N ASN A 109 -4.98 1.77 2.16
CA ASN A 109 -6.06 2.74 2.18
C ASN A 109 -5.90 3.74 3.32
N PHE A 110 -5.49 3.26 4.50
CA PHE A 110 -5.18 4.11 5.65
C PHE A 110 -4.04 5.09 5.33
N SER A 111 -2.93 4.62 4.77
CA SER A 111 -1.82 5.48 4.36
C SER A 111 -2.22 6.47 3.26
N LYS A 112 -3.00 6.02 2.26
CA LYS A 112 -3.49 6.89 1.19
C LYS A 112 -4.41 8.00 1.73
N ASN A 113 -5.29 7.67 2.67
CA ASN A 113 -6.22 8.64 3.26
C ASN A 113 -5.52 9.61 4.23
N SER A 114 -4.37 9.22 4.77
CA SER A 114 -3.58 10.04 5.69
C SER A 114 -2.49 10.87 5.00
N SER A 115 -2.22 10.62 3.71
CA SER A 115 -1.19 11.35 2.97
C SER A 115 -1.83 12.33 1.97
N ILE A 116 -1.27 13.54 1.93
CA ILE A 116 -1.66 14.60 0.98
C ILE A 116 -0.44 14.93 0.12
N GLU A 117 -0.58 14.83 -1.19
CA GLU A 117 0.49 15.20 -2.11
C GLU A 117 0.38 16.68 -2.50
N ILE A 118 1.49 17.44 -2.35
CA ILE A 118 1.54 18.88 -2.53
C ILE A 118 2.80 19.25 -3.32
N LYS A 119 2.68 19.57 -4.61
CA LYS A 119 3.80 20.06 -5.42
C LYS A 119 5.09 19.25 -5.28
N GLY A 120 4.98 17.91 -5.29
CA GLY A 120 6.11 17.00 -5.14
C GLY A 120 6.57 16.73 -3.70
N TYR A 121 5.81 17.24 -2.71
CA TYR A 121 5.92 16.83 -1.31
C TYR A 121 4.76 15.91 -0.95
N ILE A 122 5.00 15.01 -0.01
CA ILE A 122 3.97 14.15 0.59
C ILE A 122 3.86 14.50 2.07
N LEU A 123 2.73 15.03 2.49
CA LEU A 123 2.40 15.21 3.90
C LEU A 123 1.79 13.92 4.42
N ASP A 124 2.53 13.16 5.21
CA ASP A 124 2.03 11.99 5.94
C ASP A 124 1.55 12.44 7.33
N LYS A 125 0.22 12.46 7.50
CA LYS A 125 -0.41 12.91 8.75
C LYS A 125 -0.25 11.92 9.89
N ASN A 126 -0.15 10.62 9.59
CA ASN A 126 0.00 9.58 10.60
C ASN A 126 1.42 9.56 11.17
N GLU A 127 2.41 9.59 10.27
CA GLU A 127 3.81 9.61 10.64
C GLU A 127 4.29 11.03 11.04
N LYS A 128 3.42 12.03 10.87
CA LYS A 128 3.71 13.46 11.12
C LYS A 128 4.96 13.91 10.38
N LYS A 129 5.04 13.56 9.09
CA LYS A 129 6.21 13.81 8.23
C LYS A 129 5.82 14.58 6.97
N LEU A 130 6.68 15.51 6.58
CA LEU A 130 6.67 16.08 5.24
C LEU A 130 7.86 15.49 4.47
N ILE A 131 7.58 14.77 3.38
CA ILE A 131 8.54 13.97 2.62
C ILE A 131 8.76 14.60 1.24
N LYS A 132 10.03 14.69 0.81
CA LYS A 132 10.40 15.08 -0.55
C LYS A 132 11.54 14.18 -1.05
N GLY A 133 11.23 13.29 -2.00
CA GLY A 133 12.20 12.28 -2.46
C GLY A 133 12.63 11.37 -1.31
N GLU A 134 13.91 11.34 -1.00
CA GLU A 134 14.49 10.56 0.10
C GLU A 134 14.55 11.32 1.44
N ASN A 135 14.34 12.64 1.41
CA ASN A 135 14.41 13.50 2.59
C ASN A 135 13.03 13.63 3.27
N HIS A 136 13.04 13.73 4.59
CA HIS A 136 11.83 14.03 5.35
C HIS A 136 12.14 14.92 6.55
N ILE A 137 11.13 15.67 7.00
CA ILE A 137 11.12 16.41 8.25
C ILE A 137 9.94 15.97 9.10
N LEU A 138 10.13 15.95 10.40
CA LEU A 138 9.06 15.71 11.36
C LEU A 138 8.30 16.99 11.61
N LEU A 139 6.99 16.89 11.71
CA LEU A 139 6.09 18.00 11.98
C LEU A 139 5.39 17.80 13.31
N THR A 140 5.11 18.92 13.98
CA THR A 140 4.21 18.95 15.13
C THR A 140 2.75 18.87 14.67
N GLU A 141 1.85 18.53 15.57
CA GLU A 141 0.41 18.51 15.30
C GLU A 141 -0.10 19.86 14.78
N LYS A 142 0.41 20.97 15.34
CA LYS A 142 0.01 22.33 14.93
C LYS A 142 0.49 22.68 13.53
N GLU A 143 1.68 22.24 13.15
CA GLU A 143 2.21 22.42 11.78
C GLU A 143 1.40 21.64 10.78
N ILE A 144 0.99 20.41 11.09
CA ILE A 144 0.10 19.61 10.24
C ILE A 144 -1.25 20.33 10.07
N GLN A 145 -1.89 20.74 11.15
CA GLN A 145 -3.16 21.46 11.12
C GLN A 145 -3.07 22.75 10.31
N LEU A 146 -1.95 23.48 10.44
CA LEU A 146 -1.71 24.71 9.68
C LEU A 146 -1.55 24.41 8.16
N LEU A 147 -0.79 23.39 7.81
CA LEU A 147 -0.63 22.95 6.42
C LEU A 147 -1.98 22.51 5.82
N GLU A 148 -2.76 21.71 6.55
CA GLU A 148 -4.09 21.30 6.11
C GLU A 148 -5.03 22.51 5.92
N LEU A 149 -4.98 23.48 6.82
CA LEU A 149 -5.77 24.70 6.69
C LEU A 149 -5.43 25.46 5.41
N PHE A 150 -4.14 25.59 5.08
CA PHE A 150 -3.71 26.25 3.83
C PHE A 150 -4.09 25.43 2.58
N LEU A 151 -4.02 24.13 2.62
CA LEU A 151 -4.36 23.27 1.48
C LEU A 151 -5.86 23.26 1.17
N ASN A 152 -6.68 23.32 2.20
CA ASN A 152 -8.14 23.33 2.06
C ASN A 152 -8.71 24.71 1.68
N ASN A 153 -7.87 25.75 1.66
CA ASN A 153 -8.29 27.09 1.30
C ASN A 153 -7.47 27.62 0.11
N THR A 154 -8.15 27.95 -0.97
CA THR A 154 -7.55 28.52 -2.18
C THR A 154 -7.28 30.03 -2.09
N LYS A 155 -7.89 30.71 -1.11
CA LYS A 155 -7.75 32.15 -0.89
C LYS A 155 -6.86 32.43 0.33
N SER A 156 -6.34 33.64 0.43
CA SER A 156 -5.58 34.09 1.61
C SER A 156 -6.41 33.94 2.87
N ILE A 157 -5.76 33.48 3.95
CA ILE A 157 -6.37 33.21 5.24
C ILE A 157 -5.91 34.30 6.22
N GLY A 158 -6.86 34.99 6.85
CA GLY A 158 -6.55 36.00 7.86
C GLY A 158 -6.02 35.39 9.16
N LYS A 159 -5.18 36.15 9.88
CA LYS A 159 -4.56 35.74 11.16
C LYS A 159 -5.58 35.20 12.16
N ASN A 160 -6.71 35.85 12.33
CA ASN A 160 -7.75 35.46 13.32
C ASN A 160 -8.30 34.07 13.00
N LYS A 161 -8.53 33.76 11.72
CA LYS A 161 -8.98 32.42 11.31
C LYS A 161 -7.91 31.34 11.62
N ILE A 162 -6.64 31.64 11.38
CA ILE A 162 -5.52 30.72 11.71
C ILE A 162 -5.48 30.47 13.22
N LEU A 163 -5.53 31.54 14.04
CA LEU A 163 -5.50 31.42 15.50
C LEU A 163 -6.69 30.59 16.02
N LYS A 164 -7.89 30.84 15.50
CA LYS A 164 -9.10 30.12 15.89
C LYS A 164 -9.07 28.63 15.47
N GLU A 165 -8.74 28.32 14.24
CA GLU A 165 -8.83 26.95 13.72
C GLU A 165 -7.66 26.06 14.15
N VAL A 166 -6.44 26.62 14.21
CA VAL A 166 -5.24 25.83 14.54
C VAL A 166 -4.93 25.87 16.04
N TRP A 167 -4.97 27.06 16.67
CA TRP A 167 -4.59 27.21 18.07
C TRP A 167 -5.78 27.20 19.02
N LYS A 168 -7.02 27.22 18.50
CA LYS A 168 -8.25 27.21 19.30
C LYS A 168 -8.40 28.44 20.25
N TYR A 169 -7.76 29.56 19.88
CA TYR A 169 -8.01 30.81 20.64
C TYR A 169 -9.45 31.29 20.39
N SER A 170 -10.20 31.54 21.47
CA SER A 170 -11.44 32.30 21.42
C SER A 170 -11.10 33.79 21.28
N GLU A 171 -11.83 34.51 20.43
CA GLU A 171 -11.85 35.97 20.52
C GLU A 171 -12.61 36.33 21.79
N GLU A 172 -11.93 36.94 22.80
CA GLU A 172 -12.58 37.66 23.86
C GLU A 172 -13.05 39.01 23.34
#